data_d5e2e23650acaf6b964c86146c53d18a
#
_entry.id   d5e2e23650acaf6b964c86146c53d18a
#
_cell.length_a   1.000
_cell.length_b   1.000
_cell.length_c   1.000
_cell.angle_alpha   90.00
_cell.angle_beta   90.00
_cell.angle_gamma   90.00
#
_symmetry.space_group_name_H-M   'P 1'
#
loop_
_entity.id
_entity.type
_entity.pdbx_description
1 polymer ?
#
loop_
_entity_poly.entity_id
_entity_poly.type
_entity_poly.pdbx_seq_one_letter_code
_entity_poly.pdbx_strand_id
1 'polypeptide(L)'
;MGLKTYWSQFPGLRERLLYYGQFLADKITQLGGEVFYYGLADCEEAGRECGEYLNASNVDLIFAHSGTYVNSASILPIHQICKAPVVILNLQPTARIAYDRTTTGEWLAHCGACPVPELSNAFHRSGISCRIINGLLGLDHTPAISLTDENTAQRPEAVKAWKEIGEWVKAAAVKRELSGCRFGFLGNTYN
;
A
#
# COMPACT_ATOMS: atom_id res chain seq x y z
N MET A 1 -0.81 2.07 -6.36
CA MET A 1 0.12 2.79 -7.26
C MET A 1 0.09 2.13 -8.63
N GLY A 2 0.27 2.89 -9.72
CA GLY A 2 0.24 2.40 -11.10
C GLY A 2 0.90 3.39 -12.07
N LEU A 3 0.73 3.17 -13.37
CA LEU A 3 1.30 4.02 -14.41
C LEU A 3 0.21 4.41 -15.42
N LYS A 4 -0.07 5.71 -15.53
CA LYS A 4 -1.17 6.28 -16.32
C LYS A 4 -1.18 5.83 -17.78
N THR A 5 0.00 5.65 -18.37
CA THR A 5 0.13 5.21 -19.77
C THR A 5 -0.37 3.79 -20.03
N TYR A 6 -0.59 2.99 -18.99
CA TYR A 6 -1.08 1.62 -19.14
C TYR A 6 -2.59 1.56 -19.37
N TRP A 7 -3.36 2.55 -18.92
CA TRP A 7 -4.83 2.44 -18.90
C TRP A 7 -5.43 2.35 -20.30
N SER A 8 -4.91 3.10 -21.25
CA SER A 8 -5.35 3.02 -22.65
C SER A 8 -4.86 1.78 -23.39
N GLN A 9 -3.74 1.18 -22.94
CA GLN A 9 -3.13 0.02 -23.60
C GLN A 9 -3.66 -1.30 -23.07
N PHE A 10 -4.07 -1.33 -21.79
CA PHE A 10 -4.51 -2.55 -21.08
C PHE A 10 -5.86 -2.31 -20.42
N PRO A 11 -6.97 -2.42 -21.20
CA PRO A 11 -8.32 -2.23 -20.66
C PRO A 11 -8.59 -3.16 -19.46
N GLY A 12 -9.23 -2.62 -18.43
CA GLY A 12 -9.55 -3.33 -17.19
C GLY A 12 -8.43 -3.38 -16.15
N LEU A 13 -7.19 -3.05 -16.50
CA LEU A 13 -6.09 -3.06 -15.54
C LEU A 13 -6.30 -2.03 -14.43
N ARG A 14 -6.74 -0.81 -14.79
CA ARG A 14 -7.00 0.27 -13.82
C ARG A 14 -8.08 -0.12 -12.82
N GLU A 15 -9.19 -0.63 -13.30
CA GLU A 15 -10.34 -1.07 -12.50
C GLU A 15 -9.93 -2.18 -11.53
N ARG A 16 -9.11 -3.10 -12.01
CA ARG A 16 -8.57 -4.19 -11.22
C ARG A 16 -7.67 -3.69 -10.06
N LEU A 17 -6.80 -2.71 -10.32
CA LEU A 17 -5.97 -2.12 -9.27
C LEU A 17 -6.79 -1.31 -8.26
N LEU A 18 -7.84 -0.61 -8.70
CA LEU A 18 -8.79 0.06 -7.82
C LEU A 18 -9.52 -0.94 -6.92
N TYR A 19 -9.95 -2.08 -7.46
CA TYR A 19 -10.53 -3.17 -6.68
C TYR A 19 -9.59 -3.65 -5.57
N TYR A 20 -8.32 -3.89 -5.90
CA TYR A 20 -7.33 -4.28 -4.89
C TYR A 20 -7.09 -3.21 -3.83
N GLY A 21 -7.07 -1.95 -4.23
CA GLY A 21 -6.95 -0.83 -3.30
C GLY A 21 -8.14 -0.71 -2.36
N GLN A 22 -9.36 -0.88 -2.86
CA GLN A 22 -10.56 -0.87 -2.04
C GLN A 22 -10.59 -2.06 -1.07
N PHE A 23 -10.25 -3.26 -1.55
CA PHE A 23 -10.12 -4.44 -0.69
C PHE A 23 -9.14 -4.22 0.48
N LEU A 24 -7.99 -3.58 0.20
CA LEU A 24 -7.01 -3.22 1.23
C LEU A 24 -7.60 -2.22 2.23
N ALA A 25 -8.28 -1.18 1.75
CA ALA A 25 -8.91 -0.15 2.58
C ALA A 25 -9.95 -0.78 3.53
N ASP A 26 -10.82 -1.64 3.00
CA ASP A 26 -11.85 -2.32 3.79
C ASP A 26 -11.26 -3.22 4.87
N LYS A 27 -10.22 -3.99 4.53
CA LYS A 27 -9.53 -4.85 5.49
C LYS A 27 -8.77 -4.07 6.56
N ILE A 28 -8.12 -2.97 6.21
CA ILE A 28 -7.43 -2.09 7.19
C ILE A 28 -8.46 -1.46 8.13
N THR A 29 -9.63 -1.08 7.62
CA THR A 29 -10.75 -0.60 8.45
C THR A 29 -11.20 -1.67 9.44
N GLN A 30 -11.31 -2.93 9.03
CA GLN A 30 -11.64 -4.06 9.91
C GLN A 30 -10.58 -4.29 11.00
N LEU A 31 -9.33 -3.89 10.76
CA LEU A 31 -8.26 -3.94 11.75
C LEU A 31 -8.26 -2.74 12.72
N GLY A 32 -9.23 -1.84 12.59
CA GLY A 32 -9.42 -0.67 13.46
C GLY A 32 -8.77 0.62 12.95
N GLY A 33 -8.31 0.65 11.70
CA GLY A 33 -7.81 1.87 11.06
C GLY A 33 -8.93 2.75 10.51
N GLU A 34 -8.84 4.07 10.69
CA GLU A 34 -9.60 5.04 9.90
C GLU A 34 -8.85 5.26 8.58
N VAL A 35 -9.47 4.93 7.45
CA VAL A 35 -8.78 4.88 6.16
C VAL A 35 -9.15 6.04 5.26
N PHE A 36 -8.16 6.80 4.84
CA PHE A 36 -8.24 7.85 3.82
C PHE A 36 -7.72 7.30 2.49
N TYR A 37 -8.62 6.74 1.67
CA TYR A 37 -8.26 6.10 0.41
C TYR A 37 -8.31 7.09 -0.75
N TYR A 38 -7.13 7.44 -1.32
CA TYR A 38 -7.03 8.34 -2.46
C TYR A 38 -7.38 7.68 -3.80
N GLY A 39 -7.19 6.38 -3.93
CA GLY A 39 -7.30 5.67 -5.20
C GLY A 39 -5.94 5.35 -5.81
N LEU A 40 -5.68 5.80 -7.05
CA LEU A 40 -4.42 5.50 -7.77
C LEU A 40 -3.58 6.76 -7.97
N ALA A 41 -2.36 6.75 -7.42
CA ALA A 41 -1.29 7.65 -7.84
C ALA A 41 -0.57 7.00 -9.04
N ASP A 42 -0.71 7.57 -10.24
CA ASP A 42 -0.28 6.97 -11.50
C ASP A 42 0.52 7.92 -12.41
N CYS A 43 0.66 9.18 -12.00
CA CYS A 43 1.50 10.20 -12.60
C CYS A 43 1.96 11.20 -11.53
N GLU A 44 2.86 12.11 -11.88
CA GLU A 44 3.43 13.09 -10.94
C GLU A 44 2.35 14.01 -10.35
N GLU A 45 1.40 14.49 -11.16
CA GLU A 45 0.28 15.33 -10.69
C GLU A 45 -0.57 14.58 -9.67
N ALA A 46 -1.01 13.36 -10.00
CA ALA A 46 -1.77 12.52 -9.07
C ALA A 46 -0.97 12.22 -7.78
N GLY A 47 0.36 12.10 -7.87
CA GLY A 47 1.23 11.98 -6.71
C GLY A 47 1.21 13.22 -5.82
N ARG A 48 1.23 14.43 -6.39
CA ARG A 48 1.12 15.69 -5.63
C ARG A 48 -0.25 15.81 -4.96
N GLU A 49 -1.33 15.64 -5.73
CA GLU A 49 -2.70 15.67 -5.20
C GLU A 49 -2.91 14.66 -4.06
N CYS A 50 -2.40 13.45 -4.22
CA CYS A 50 -2.43 12.43 -3.17
C CYS A 50 -1.67 12.89 -1.91
N GLY A 51 -0.47 13.48 -2.09
CA GLY A 51 0.31 14.00 -0.98
C GLY A 51 -0.41 15.12 -0.23
N GLU A 52 -1.03 16.06 -0.94
CA GLU A 52 -1.83 17.14 -0.37
C GLU A 52 -3.06 16.61 0.38
N TYR A 53 -3.79 15.68 -0.23
CA TYR A 53 -4.94 15.02 0.39
C TYR A 53 -4.57 14.32 1.70
N LEU A 54 -3.52 13.49 1.69
CA LEU A 54 -3.08 12.77 2.88
C LEU A 54 -2.52 13.70 3.97
N ASN A 55 -1.82 14.75 3.57
CA ASN A 55 -1.31 15.75 4.51
C ASN A 55 -2.45 16.55 5.17
N ALA A 56 -3.45 16.97 4.39
CA ALA A 56 -4.64 17.65 4.90
C ALA A 56 -5.48 16.76 5.84
N SER A 57 -5.50 15.45 5.57
CA SER A 57 -6.16 14.44 6.41
C SER A 57 -5.37 14.10 7.67
N ASN A 58 -4.16 14.65 7.86
CA ASN A 58 -3.31 14.42 9.04
C ASN A 58 -3.14 12.94 9.39
N VAL A 59 -2.80 12.13 8.38
CA VAL A 59 -2.66 10.67 8.53
C VAL A 59 -1.42 10.30 9.35
N ASP A 60 -1.50 9.21 10.14
CA ASP A 60 -0.40 8.74 10.99
C ASP A 60 0.54 7.77 10.28
N LEU A 61 0.05 7.14 9.20
CA LEU A 61 0.73 6.10 8.47
C LEU A 61 0.22 6.06 7.03
N ILE A 62 1.11 5.80 6.07
CA ILE A 62 0.76 5.58 4.67
C ILE A 62 1.06 4.13 4.30
N PHE A 63 0.04 3.41 3.85
CA PHE A 63 0.22 2.14 3.15
C PHE A 63 0.22 2.39 1.64
N ALA A 64 1.35 2.16 1.00
CA ALA A 64 1.56 2.38 -0.42
C ALA A 64 1.55 1.04 -1.18
N HIS A 65 0.38 0.61 -1.69
CA HIS A 65 0.25 -0.66 -2.41
C HIS A 65 0.88 -0.57 -3.81
N SER A 66 1.86 -1.43 -4.04
CA SER A 66 2.50 -1.62 -5.34
C SER A 66 1.69 -2.62 -6.17
N GLY A 67 0.66 -2.15 -6.88
CA GLY A 67 -0.27 -3.02 -7.62
C GLY A 67 0.23 -3.43 -9.01
N THR A 68 1.08 -2.60 -9.62
CA THR A 68 1.74 -2.84 -10.91
C THR A 68 3.05 -2.05 -10.94
N TYR A 69 3.77 -2.06 -12.07
CA TYR A 69 4.91 -1.18 -12.23
C TYR A 69 4.49 0.31 -12.16
N VAL A 70 5.31 1.08 -11.45
CA VAL A 70 5.20 2.53 -11.34
C VAL A 70 6.61 3.10 -11.19
N ASN A 71 6.88 4.27 -11.75
CA ASN A 71 8.15 4.95 -11.57
C ASN A 71 8.17 5.79 -10.28
N SER A 72 9.35 6.01 -9.74
CA SER A 72 9.54 6.79 -8.51
C SER A 72 9.15 8.26 -8.65
N ALA A 73 9.22 8.85 -9.85
CA ALA A 73 8.84 10.24 -10.11
C ALA A 73 7.35 10.49 -9.82
N SER A 74 6.49 9.50 -10.08
CA SER A 74 5.06 9.59 -9.77
C SER A 74 4.75 9.49 -8.26
N ILE A 75 5.61 8.87 -7.48
CA ILE A 75 5.33 8.51 -6.08
C ILE A 75 6.08 9.38 -5.07
N LEU A 76 7.30 9.82 -5.39
CA LEU A 76 8.08 10.68 -4.50
C LEU A 76 7.34 11.94 -4.03
N PRO A 77 6.56 12.66 -4.86
CA PRO A 77 5.82 13.85 -4.43
C PRO A 77 4.89 13.59 -3.25
N ILE A 78 4.27 12.41 -3.16
CA ILE A 78 3.40 12.03 -2.03
C ILE A 78 4.15 12.22 -0.71
N HIS A 79 5.34 11.63 -0.62
CA HIS A 79 6.14 11.56 0.61
C HIS A 79 7.02 12.80 0.83
N GLN A 80 7.17 13.64 -0.21
CA GLN A 80 7.77 14.96 -0.08
C GLN A 80 6.79 15.95 0.55
N ILE A 81 5.48 15.78 0.35
CA ILE A 81 4.41 16.62 0.90
C ILE A 81 3.94 16.06 2.25
N CYS A 82 3.44 14.83 2.28
CA CYS A 82 3.01 14.16 3.50
C CYS A 82 4.17 13.41 4.17
N LYS A 83 4.52 13.78 5.40
CA LYS A 83 5.66 13.25 6.16
C LYS A 83 5.31 12.06 7.04
N ALA A 84 4.10 11.52 6.94
CA ALA A 84 3.74 10.31 7.65
C ALA A 84 4.66 9.13 7.27
N PRO A 85 5.00 8.23 8.19
CA PRO A 85 5.75 7.02 7.87
C PRO A 85 5.09 6.22 6.74
N VAL A 86 5.90 5.57 5.90
CA VAL A 86 5.40 4.79 4.76
C VAL A 86 5.77 3.32 4.86
N VAL A 87 4.80 2.47 4.57
CA VAL A 87 4.95 1.02 4.39
C VAL A 87 4.54 0.67 2.97
N ILE A 88 5.47 0.18 2.17
CA ILE A 88 5.21 -0.32 0.83
C ILE A 88 4.59 -1.72 0.96
N LEU A 89 3.40 -1.89 0.41
CA LEU A 89 2.72 -3.18 0.36
C LEU A 89 3.02 -3.84 -1.00
N ASN A 90 3.93 -4.80 -1.01
CA ASN A 90 4.21 -5.67 -2.16
C ASN A 90 3.39 -6.96 -2.02
N LEU A 91 2.09 -6.84 -2.27
CA LEU A 91 1.13 -7.93 -2.10
C LEU A 91 0.61 -8.38 -3.46
N GLN A 92 0.91 -9.62 -3.84
CA GLN A 92 0.44 -10.19 -5.08
C GLN A 92 -1.03 -10.65 -4.96
N PRO A 93 -1.84 -10.52 -6.02
CA PRO A 93 -3.24 -10.95 -5.98
C PRO A 93 -3.40 -12.47 -5.91
N THR A 94 -2.51 -13.21 -6.57
CA THR A 94 -2.49 -14.68 -6.58
C THR A 94 -1.08 -15.20 -6.36
N ALA A 95 -0.94 -16.46 -5.97
CA ALA A 95 0.37 -17.10 -5.79
C ALA A 95 0.95 -17.64 -7.11
N ARG A 96 0.15 -17.67 -8.17
CA ARG A 96 0.53 -18.16 -9.50
C ARG A 96 -0.17 -17.36 -10.59
N ILE A 97 0.33 -17.47 -11.80
CA ILE A 97 -0.27 -16.92 -13.02
C ILE A 97 -0.64 -18.08 -13.93
N ALA A 98 -1.77 -17.99 -14.63
CA ALA A 98 -2.17 -18.96 -15.67
C ALA A 98 -1.38 -18.70 -16.96
N TYR A 99 -0.13 -19.16 -17.02
CA TYR A 99 0.81 -18.86 -18.10
C TYR A 99 0.32 -19.28 -19.51
N ASP A 100 -0.52 -20.29 -19.59
CA ASP A 100 -1.12 -20.78 -20.83
C ASP A 100 -2.04 -19.78 -21.53
N ARG A 101 -2.55 -18.79 -20.78
CA ARG A 101 -3.47 -17.77 -21.27
C ARG A 101 -3.14 -16.35 -20.77
N THR A 102 -1.99 -16.16 -20.12
CA THR A 102 -1.57 -14.86 -19.60
C THR A 102 -1.34 -13.86 -20.73
N THR A 103 -2.05 -12.74 -20.69
CA THR A 103 -1.80 -11.57 -21.52
C THR A 103 -0.84 -10.62 -20.82
N THR A 104 -0.32 -9.62 -21.54
CA THR A 104 0.51 -8.56 -20.94
C THR A 104 -0.26 -7.81 -19.83
N GLY A 105 -1.55 -7.51 -20.03
CA GLY A 105 -2.39 -6.87 -19.03
C GLY A 105 -2.55 -7.72 -17.75
N GLU A 106 -2.73 -9.04 -17.92
CA GLU A 106 -2.76 -9.98 -16.80
C GLU A 106 -1.42 -9.99 -16.04
N TRP A 107 -0.31 -10.08 -16.75
CA TRP A 107 1.03 -10.05 -16.17
C TRP A 107 1.29 -8.74 -15.42
N LEU A 108 0.89 -7.59 -15.97
CA LEU A 108 1.05 -6.29 -15.33
C LEU A 108 0.29 -6.20 -14.00
N ALA A 109 -0.87 -6.84 -13.89
CA ALA A 109 -1.62 -6.89 -12.62
C ALA A 109 -0.93 -7.74 -11.53
N HIS A 110 0.12 -8.49 -11.90
CA HIS A 110 0.98 -9.26 -10.99
C HIS A 110 2.40 -8.65 -10.88
N CYS A 111 2.64 -7.48 -11.49
CA CYS A 111 3.96 -6.85 -11.55
C CYS A 111 4.24 -5.89 -10.38
N GLY A 112 3.58 -6.10 -9.24
CA GLY A 112 3.74 -5.24 -8.05
C GLY A 112 5.15 -5.29 -7.44
N ALA A 113 5.88 -6.37 -7.61
CA ALA A 113 7.26 -6.49 -7.09
C ALA A 113 8.28 -5.69 -7.91
N CYS A 114 8.03 -5.45 -9.20
CA CYS A 114 8.97 -4.82 -10.13
C CYS A 114 9.45 -3.42 -9.69
N PRO A 115 8.59 -2.49 -9.25
CA PRO A 115 9.01 -1.16 -8.86
C PRO A 115 9.61 -1.07 -7.45
N VAL A 116 9.48 -2.09 -6.62
CA VAL A 116 9.87 -2.03 -5.20
C VAL A 116 11.34 -1.69 -5.00
N PRO A 117 12.31 -2.28 -5.74
CA PRO A 117 13.72 -1.89 -5.63
C PRO A 117 13.97 -0.43 -6.03
N GLU A 118 13.32 0.05 -7.09
CA GLU A 118 13.41 1.44 -7.54
C GLU A 118 12.85 2.39 -6.47
N LEU A 119 11.64 2.13 -5.99
CA LEU A 119 10.97 2.96 -4.99
C LEU A 119 11.77 3.01 -3.67
N SER A 120 12.22 1.86 -3.18
CA SER A 120 12.98 1.80 -1.93
C SER A 120 14.31 2.55 -2.04
N ASN A 121 15.01 2.44 -3.18
CA ASN A 121 16.23 3.20 -3.44
C ASN A 121 15.96 4.70 -3.57
N ALA A 122 14.90 5.10 -4.29
CA ALA A 122 14.52 6.50 -4.44
C ALA A 122 14.15 7.12 -3.08
N PHE A 123 13.41 6.41 -2.24
CA PHE A 123 13.08 6.84 -0.89
C PHE A 123 14.32 6.98 -0.02
N HIS A 124 15.21 6.00 -0.03
CA HIS A 124 16.46 6.06 0.72
C HIS A 124 17.30 7.27 0.31
N ARG A 125 17.48 7.51 -0.98
CA ARG A 125 18.23 8.68 -1.50
C ARG A 125 17.56 10.02 -1.16
N SER A 126 16.25 10.03 -0.95
CA SER A 126 15.48 11.22 -0.56
C SER A 126 15.34 11.37 0.95
N GLY A 127 16.01 10.54 1.76
CA GLY A 127 15.93 10.57 3.22
C GLY A 127 14.57 10.11 3.78
N ILE A 128 13.78 9.39 2.98
CA ILE A 128 12.47 8.86 3.37
C ILE A 128 12.66 7.42 3.86
N SER A 129 12.43 7.20 5.14
CA SER A 129 12.43 5.84 5.71
C SER A 129 11.17 5.11 5.28
N CYS A 130 11.32 3.89 4.76
CA CYS A 130 10.19 3.02 4.43
C CYS A 130 10.40 1.61 4.95
N ARG A 131 9.30 0.87 5.08
CA ARG A 131 9.28 -0.58 5.30
C ARG A 131 8.58 -1.23 4.12
N ILE A 132 8.86 -2.51 3.90
CA ILE A 132 8.26 -3.29 2.82
C ILE A 132 7.64 -4.53 3.44
N ILE A 133 6.35 -4.75 3.19
CA ILE A 133 5.64 -5.98 3.52
C ILE A 133 5.45 -6.76 2.23
N ASN A 134 5.97 -7.99 2.19
CA ASN A 134 5.84 -8.88 1.05
C ASN A 134 4.84 -10.00 1.37
N GLY A 135 4.00 -10.35 0.41
CA GLY A 135 3.04 -11.44 0.58
C GLY A 135 1.96 -11.50 -0.49
N LEU A 136 0.80 -11.96 -0.09
CA LEU A 136 -0.39 -12.04 -0.92
C LEU A 136 -1.48 -11.12 -0.36
N LEU A 137 -2.34 -10.60 -1.25
CA LEU A 137 -3.51 -9.81 -0.86
C LEU A 137 -4.48 -10.58 0.04
N GLY A 138 -4.55 -11.90 -0.11
CA GLY A 138 -5.47 -12.74 0.66
C GLY A 138 -6.90 -12.60 0.19
N LEU A 139 -7.11 -12.57 -1.12
CA LEU A 139 -8.43 -12.55 -1.75
C LEU A 139 -9.12 -13.91 -1.60
N ASP A 140 -10.43 -13.91 -1.30
CA ASP A 140 -11.25 -15.11 -1.35
C ASP A 140 -11.45 -15.56 -2.81
N HIS A 141 -11.55 -14.61 -3.74
CA HIS A 141 -11.59 -14.79 -5.19
C HIS A 141 -11.07 -13.52 -5.87
N THR A 142 -10.55 -13.68 -7.08
CA THR A 142 -10.08 -12.54 -7.87
C THR A 142 -11.24 -11.88 -8.64
N PRO A 143 -11.08 -10.62 -9.09
CA PRO A 143 -12.09 -9.99 -9.95
C PRO A 143 -12.37 -10.80 -11.20
N ALA A 144 -13.60 -10.78 -11.71
CA ALA A 144 -14.04 -11.54 -12.90
C ALA A 144 -13.18 -11.29 -14.16
N ILE A 145 -12.54 -10.13 -14.25
CA ILE A 145 -11.61 -9.76 -15.33
C ILE A 145 -10.27 -10.52 -15.24
N SER A 146 -9.93 -11.12 -14.10
CA SER A 146 -8.69 -11.87 -13.93
C SER A 146 -8.73 -13.19 -14.67
N LEU A 147 -7.64 -13.52 -15.38
CA LEU A 147 -7.49 -14.82 -16.06
C LEU A 147 -7.10 -15.94 -15.08
N THR A 148 -6.49 -15.58 -13.96
CA THR A 148 -6.19 -16.49 -12.86
C THR A 148 -7.17 -16.20 -11.73
N ASP A 149 -7.96 -17.18 -11.32
CA ASP A 149 -8.77 -17.13 -10.11
C ASP A 149 -8.20 -18.08 -9.07
N GLU A 150 -7.92 -17.55 -7.87
CA GLU A 150 -7.33 -18.31 -6.76
C GLU A 150 -7.75 -17.70 -5.42
N ASN A 151 -8.30 -18.54 -4.56
CA ASN A 151 -8.49 -18.14 -3.15
C ASN A 151 -7.14 -18.17 -2.43
N THR A 152 -6.69 -17.01 -1.97
CA THR A 152 -5.42 -16.85 -1.25
C THR A 152 -5.62 -16.42 0.21
N ALA A 153 -6.86 -16.28 0.69
CA ALA A 153 -7.17 -15.73 2.01
C ALA A 153 -6.51 -16.49 3.18
N GLN A 154 -6.40 -17.80 3.05
CA GLN A 154 -5.82 -18.66 4.09
C GLN A 154 -4.37 -19.07 3.82
N ARG A 155 -3.76 -18.56 2.76
CA ARG A 155 -2.36 -18.87 2.49
C ARG A 155 -1.43 -18.24 3.53
N PRO A 156 -0.38 -18.94 3.96
CA PRO A 156 0.55 -18.45 4.98
C PRO A 156 1.14 -17.07 4.64
N GLU A 157 1.39 -16.79 3.36
CA GLU A 157 1.96 -15.53 2.89
C GLU A 157 0.96 -14.37 3.06
N ALA A 158 -0.34 -14.61 2.88
CA ALA A 158 -1.39 -13.63 3.14
C ALA A 158 -1.58 -13.41 4.65
N VAL A 159 -1.70 -14.50 5.41
CA VAL A 159 -1.89 -14.45 6.87
C VAL A 159 -0.75 -13.70 7.55
N LYS A 160 0.51 -13.97 7.14
CA LYS A 160 1.68 -13.26 7.66
C LYS A 160 1.66 -11.78 7.33
N ALA A 161 1.37 -11.42 6.07
CA ALA A 161 1.32 -10.02 5.64
C ALA A 161 0.24 -9.24 6.40
N TRP A 162 -0.95 -9.81 6.55
CA TRP A 162 -2.05 -9.15 7.27
C TRP A 162 -1.80 -9.03 8.77
N LYS A 163 -1.09 -9.98 9.38
CA LYS A 163 -0.63 -9.85 10.77
C LYS A 163 0.31 -8.63 10.91
N GLU A 164 1.30 -8.50 10.02
CA GLU A 164 2.25 -7.39 10.05
C GLU A 164 1.57 -6.05 9.77
N ILE A 165 0.62 -5.98 8.81
CA ILE A 165 -0.20 -4.79 8.57
C ILE A 165 -0.96 -4.39 9.84
N GLY A 166 -1.57 -5.35 10.53
CA GLY A 166 -2.29 -5.10 11.79
C GLY A 166 -1.38 -4.57 12.91
N GLU A 167 -0.13 -5.02 12.98
CA GLU A 167 0.87 -4.49 13.91
C GLU A 167 1.21 -3.02 13.60
N TRP A 168 1.32 -2.66 12.32
CA TRP A 168 1.53 -1.27 11.90
C TRP A 168 0.34 -0.37 12.21
N VAL A 169 -0.90 -0.84 11.98
CA VAL A 169 -2.12 -0.09 12.33
C VAL A 169 -2.14 0.20 13.83
N LYS A 170 -1.86 -0.79 14.68
CA LYS A 170 -1.78 -0.63 16.14
C LYS A 170 -0.67 0.33 16.54
N ALA A 171 0.51 0.23 15.92
CA ALA A 171 1.63 1.11 16.23
C ALA A 171 1.31 2.59 15.89
N ALA A 172 0.62 2.84 14.77
CA ALA A 172 0.18 4.17 14.38
C ALA A 172 -0.85 4.73 15.40
N ALA A 173 -1.83 3.93 15.81
CA ALA A 173 -2.82 4.32 16.82
C ALA A 173 -2.14 4.65 18.17
N VAL A 174 -1.25 3.80 18.65
CA VAL A 174 -0.50 4.04 19.89
C VAL A 174 0.32 5.33 19.80
N LYS A 175 1.00 5.57 18.68
CA LYS A 175 1.77 6.81 18.48
C LYS A 175 0.87 8.04 18.55
N ARG A 176 -0.31 8.02 17.93
CA ARG A 176 -1.29 9.12 17.98
C ARG A 176 -1.76 9.38 19.42
N GLU A 177 -2.17 8.34 20.12
CA GLU A 177 -2.62 8.44 21.52
C GLU A 177 -1.52 9.02 22.41
N LEU A 178 -0.30 8.50 22.32
CA LEU A 178 0.83 8.98 23.12
C LEU A 178 1.23 10.42 22.82
N SER A 179 1.05 10.89 21.58
CA SER A 179 1.36 12.27 21.20
C SER A 179 0.50 13.32 21.92
N GLY A 180 -0.70 12.94 22.38
CA GLY A 180 -1.60 13.79 23.18
C GLY A 180 -1.50 13.59 24.70
N CYS A 181 -0.74 12.59 25.16
CA CYS A 181 -0.68 12.22 26.57
C CYS A 181 0.19 13.17 27.41
N ARG A 182 -0.23 13.35 28.68
CA ARG A 182 0.59 13.94 29.73
C ARG A 182 0.87 12.88 30.78
N PHE A 183 2.15 12.67 31.08
CA PHE A 183 2.58 11.74 32.12
C PHE A 183 2.90 12.50 33.41
N GLY A 184 2.24 12.14 34.50
CA GLY A 184 2.55 12.65 35.86
C GLY A 184 3.33 11.59 36.64
N PHE A 185 4.44 11.99 37.26
CA PHE A 185 5.18 11.17 38.20
C PHE A 185 4.85 11.60 39.62
N LEU A 186 4.30 10.68 40.42
CA LEU A 186 4.02 10.89 41.84
C LEU A 186 5.01 10.02 42.62
N GLY A 187 5.87 10.67 43.43
CA GLY A 187 6.85 9.95 44.25
C GLY A 187 8.10 10.79 44.53
N ASN A 188 8.97 10.30 45.44
CA ASN A 188 10.26 10.91 45.72
C ASN A 188 11.21 10.64 44.56
N THR A 189 11.71 11.70 43.92
CA THR A 189 12.88 11.62 43.06
C THR A 189 14.11 11.68 43.95
N TYR A 190 14.92 10.63 43.98
CA TYR A 190 16.25 10.70 44.60
C TYR A 190 17.15 11.52 43.68
N ASN A 191 17.78 12.53 44.25
CA ASN A 191 18.87 13.28 43.64
C ASN A 191 20.15 12.45 43.72
#